data_a79b56b3fae0471121349a3d1b015d1e
#
_entry.id   a79b56b3fae0471121349a3d1b015d1e
#
_cell.length_a   1.000
_cell.length_b   1.000
_cell.length_c   1.000
_cell.angle_alpha   90.00
_cell.angle_beta   90.00
_cell.angle_gamma   90.00
#
_symmetry.space_group_name_H-M   'P 1'
#
loop_
_entity.id
_entity.type
_entity.pdbx_description
1 polymer ?
#
loop_
_entity_poly.entity_id
_entity_poly.type
_entity_poly.pdbx_seq_one_letter_code
_entity_poly.pdbx_strand_id
1 'polypeptide(L)'
;VKTEGGICPAEYAEIDLFVTPAHYDNPVYRMPVPLRLAYNKSAVALGVAKGALEAFSDIAQNKIPMLASKSLAHRPIAQYRMGEAEAMYRSCRSWLMETMEAVEDELREGADLPGAKTTQDARLACVHASNECMKVVDLLHNTAGTTGMRMYSPLERKLRDAHAAATHRWVAHPLYQDLGSILLGNEPDPEFAGGNGSPTAK
;
A
#
# COMPACT_ATOMS: atom_id res chain seq x y z
N VAL A 1 14.43 -7.42 17.70
CA VAL A 1 14.34 -8.36 18.83
C VAL A 1 15.53 -9.30 18.70
N LYS A 2 16.45 -9.32 19.69
CA LYS A 2 17.49 -10.34 19.78
C LYS A 2 16.94 -11.47 20.63
N THR A 3 16.93 -12.69 20.10
CA THR A 3 16.72 -13.92 20.88
C THR A 3 18.07 -14.57 21.10
N GLU A 4 18.44 -14.80 22.36
CA GLU A 4 19.63 -15.55 22.72
C GLU A 4 19.26 -17.00 23.03
N GLY A 5 20.01 -17.96 22.46
CA GLY A 5 19.84 -19.39 22.71
C GLY A 5 18.69 -20.09 21.98
N GLY A 6 18.04 -19.41 21.02
CA GLY A 6 17.04 -20.07 20.14
C GLY A 6 17.74 -20.89 19.06
N ILE A 7 17.32 -22.13 18.86
CA ILE A 7 17.73 -22.99 17.74
C ILE A 7 16.63 -22.96 16.68
N CYS A 8 16.96 -22.46 15.49
CA CYS A 8 16.10 -22.60 14.30
C CYS A 8 16.64 -23.77 13.49
N PRO A 9 15.86 -24.86 13.25
CA PRO A 9 16.28 -25.92 12.34
C PRO A 9 16.54 -25.35 10.95
N ALA A 10 17.56 -25.87 10.25
CA ALA A 10 18.01 -25.34 8.96
C ALA A 10 16.89 -25.35 7.90
N GLU A 11 15.95 -26.29 8.02
CA GLU A 11 14.79 -26.41 7.13
C GLU A 11 13.79 -25.23 7.23
N TYR A 12 13.85 -24.43 8.32
CA TYR A 12 13.03 -23.23 8.54
C TYR A 12 13.85 -21.96 8.44
N ALA A 13 15.14 -22.05 8.09
CA ALA A 13 16.03 -20.90 7.97
C ALA A 13 16.25 -20.56 6.50
N GLU A 14 15.96 -19.33 6.12
CA GLU A 14 16.35 -18.77 4.84
C GLU A 14 17.63 -17.94 5.02
N ILE A 15 18.60 -18.17 4.11
CA ILE A 15 19.94 -17.60 4.26
C ILE A 15 19.92 -16.11 3.92
N ASP A 16 19.27 -15.72 2.81
CA ASP A 16 19.12 -14.32 2.40
C ASP A 16 18.00 -14.16 1.37
N LEU A 17 16.96 -13.44 1.73
CA LEU A 17 15.79 -13.17 0.88
C LEU A 17 16.15 -12.43 -0.43
N PHE A 18 17.27 -11.70 -0.44
CA PHE A 18 17.68 -10.87 -1.58
C PHE A 18 18.65 -11.56 -2.54
N VAL A 19 19.31 -12.63 -2.10
CA VAL A 19 20.37 -13.34 -2.85
C VAL A 19 20.01 -14.77 -3.19
N THR A 20 19.16 -15.42 -2.40
CA THR A 20 18.77 -16.81 -2.63
C THR A 20 17.89 -16.92 -3.88
N PRO A 21 18.23 -17.75 -4.87
CA PRO A 21 17.37 -17.98 -6.02
C PRO A 21 15.98 -18.48 -5.61
N ALA A 22 14.98 -18.09 -6.39
CA ALA A 22 13.62 -18.58 -6.15
C ALA A 22 13.54 -20.09 -6.23
N HIS A 23 12.87 -20.71 -5.28
CA HIS A 23 12.69 -22.16 -5.26
C HIS A 23 11.71 -22.65 -6.33
N TYR A 24 10.77 -21.81 -6.72
CA TYR A 24 9.75 -22.10 -7.73
C TYR A 24 9.97 -21.28 -8.98
N ASP A 25 9.87 -21.91 -10.15
CA ASP A 25 9.92 -21.22 -11.44
C ASP A 25 8.53 -20.65 -11.77
N ASN A 26 8.31 -19.43 -11.28
CA ASN A 26 7.09 -18.65 -11.58
C ASN A 26 7.48 -17.18 -11.75
N PRO A 27 6.91 -16.45 -12.70
CA PRO A 27 7.21 -15.03 -12.94
C PRO A 27 7.19 -14.17 -11.69
N VAL A 28 6.25 -14.39 -10.77
CA VAL A 28 6.13 -13.59 -9.54
C VAL A 28 7.38 -13.66 -8.66
N TYR A 29 8.15 -14.78 -8.71
CA TYR A 29 9.36 -14.93 -7.92
C TYR A 29 10.58 -14.26 -8.55
N ARG A 30 10.51 -13.92 -9.85
CA ARG A 30 11.53 -13.11 -10.55
C ARG A 30 11.35 -11.61 -10.31
N MET A 31 10.20 -11.21 -9.78
CA MET A 31 9.97 -9.82 -9.38
C MET A 31 10.96 -9.40 -8.29
N PRO A 32 11.61 -8.22 -8.38
CA PRO A 32 12.50 -7.72 -7.34
C PRO A 32 11.84 -7.70 -5.96
N VAL A 33 12.56 -8.19 -4.94
CA VAL A 33 12.01 -8.29 -3.56
C VAL A 33 11.45 -6.97 -3.03
N PRO A 34 12.10 -5.81 -3.22
CA PRO A 34 11.55 -4.53 -2.81
C PRO A 34 10.19 -4.23 -3.45
N LEU A 35 10.00 -4.58 -4.72
CA LEU A 35 8.73 -4.39 -5.41
C LEU A 35 7.64 -5.34 -4.88
N ARG A 36 7.99 -6.63 -4.65
CA ARG A 36 7.05 -7.60 -4.03
C ARG A 36 6.57 -7.12 -2.66
N LEU A 37 7.48 -6.61 -1.84
CA LEU A 37 7.16 -6.09 -0.51
C LEU A 37 6.30 -4.82 -0.60
N ALA A 38 6.61 -3.91 -1.53
CA ALA A 38 5.82 -2.71 -1.76
C ALA A 38 4.40 -3.06 -2.23
N TYR A 39 4.28 -3.93 -3.23
CA TYR A 39 2.99 -4.36 -3.76
C TYR A 39 2.10 -5.01 -2.68
N ASN A 40 2.65 -5.91 -1.88
CA ASN A 40 1.90 -6.54 -0.78
C ASN A 40 1.34 -5.50 0.20
N LYS A 41 2.11 -4.47 0.55
CA LYS A 41 1.64 -3.41 1.46
C LYS A 41 0.57 -2.54 0.83
N SER A 42 0.73 -2.21 -0.45
CA SER A 42 -0.25 -1.43 -1.20
C SER A 42 -1.57 -2.18 -1.39
N ALA A 43 -1.52 -3.49 -1.62
CA ALA A 43 -2.71 -4.33 -1.67
C ALA A 43 -3.47 -4.34 -0.33
N VAL A 44 -2.74 -4.38 0.79
CA VAL A 44 -3.35 -4.25 2.14
C VAL A 44 -3.98 -2.88 2.31
N ALA A 45 -3.29 -1.79 1.94
CA ALA A 45 -3.82 -0.44 2.04
C ALA A 45 -5.11 -0.26 1.22
N LEU A 46 -5.15 -0.79 -0.01
CA LEU A 46 -6.37 -0.82 -0.84
C LEU A 46 -7.51 -1.59 -0.15
N GLY A 47 -7.23 -2.75 0.44
CA GLY A 47 -8.23 -3.53 1.17
C GLY A 47 -8.79 -2.79 2.39
N VAL A 48 -7.94 -2.08 3.12
CA VAL A 48 -8.34 -1.25 4.27
C VAL A 48 -9.21 -0.08 3.81
N ALA A 49 -8.82 0.64 2.74
CA ALA A 49 -9.59 1.75 2.18
C ALA A 49 -10.96 1.30 1.65
N LYS A 50 -11.00 0.17 0.92
CA LYS A 50 -12.27 -0.41 0.47
C LYS A 50 -13.20 -0.71 1.64
N GLY A 51 -12.69 -1.39 2.65
CA GLY A 51 -13.50 -1.68 3.84
C GLY A 51 -13.88 -0.42 4.64
N ALA A 52 -13.15 0.70 4.51
CA ALA A 52 -13.55 1.98 5.10
C ALA A 52 -14.70 2.63 4.33
N LEU A 53 -14.70 2.56 2.99
CA LEU A 53 -15.80 3.01 2.15
C LEU A 53 -17.11 2.27 2.49
N GLU A 54 -17.04 0.94 2.63
CA GLU A 54 -18.17 0.10 3.01
C GLU A 54 -18.68 0.46 4.42
N ALA A 55 -17.79 0.52 5.40
CA ALA A 55 -18.14 0.85 6.78
C ALA A 55 -18.72 2.28 6.93
N PHE A 56 -18.18 3.25 6.16
CA PHE A 56 -18.73 4.60 6.16
C PHE A 56 -20.10 4.65 5.52
N SER A 57 -20.33 3.91 4.43
CA SER A 57 -21.66 3.80 3.80
C SER A 57 -22.71 3.32 4.81
N ASP A 58 -22.40 2.24 5.54
CA ASP A 58 -23.29 1.69 6.56
C ASP A 58 -23.56 2.70 7.69
N ILE A 59 -22.52 3.35 8.18
CA ILE A 59 -22.65 4.39 9.22
C ILE A 59 -23.50 5.55 8.68
N ALA A 60 -23.25 6.01 7.48
CA ALA A 60 -23.96 7.17 6.92
C ALA A 60 -25.46 6.90 6.72
N GLN A 61 -25.83 5.69 6.35
CA GLN A 61 -27.22 5.30 6.18
C GLN A 61 -27.98 5.21 7.53
N ASN A 62 -27.32 4.70 8.56
CA ASN A 62 -27.97 4.38 9.83
C ASN A 62 -27.82 5.48 10.89
N LYS A 63 -26.83 6.36 10.78
CA LYS A 63 -26.59 7.44 11.75
C LYS A 63 -27.47 8.65 11.46
N ILE A 64 -28.31 9.01 12.42
CA ILE A 64 -28.99 10.32 12.44
C ILE A 64 -28.14 11.26 13.31
N PRO A 65 -27.54 12.32 12.75
CA PRO A 65 -26.77 13.28 13.54
C PRO A 65 -27.65 14.05 14.52
N MET A 66 -27.06 14.52 15.62
CA MET A 66 -27.78 15.34 16.59
C MET A 66 -28.45 16.53 15.89
N LEU A 67 -29.66 16.84 16.28
CA LEU A 67 -30.51 17.92 15.73
C LEU A 67 -30.85 17.76 14.23
N ALA A 68 -30.72 16.57 13.67
CA ALA A 68 -31.11 16.26 12.30
C ALA A 68 -32.33 15.35 12.26
N SER A 69 -33.15 15.50 11.21
CA SER A 69 -34.27 14.62 10.91
C SER A 69 -34.00 13.51 9.92
N LYS A 70 -32.83 13.59 9.23
CA LYS A 70 -32.41 12.62 8.21
C LYS A 70 -31.04 12.04 8.58
N SER A 71 -30.75 10.85 8.02
CA SER A 71 -29.45 10.20 8.22
C SER A 71 -28.29 11.02 7.63
N LEU A 72 -27.08 10.69 8.06
CA LEU A 72 -25.85 11.33 7.59
C LEU A 72 -25.70 11.22 6.06
N ALA A 73 -26.19 10.15 5.44
CA ALA A 73 -26.18 9.96 3.99
C ALA A 73 -26.92 11.07 3.21
N HIS A 74 -27.82 11.80 3.85
CA HIS A 74 -28.53 12.92 3.21
C HIS A 74 -27.82 14.27 3.37
N ARG A 75 -26.67 14.31 4.06
CA ARG A 75 -25.91 15.56 4.20
C ARG A 75 -25.00 15.77 2.99
N PRO A 76 -25.01 16.96 2.36
CA PRO A 76 -24.16 17.26 1.20
C PRO A 76 -22.67 16.98 1.45
N ILE A 77 -22.17 17.30 2.65
CA ILE A 77 -20.76 17.03 2.99
C ILE A 77 -20.44 15.55 3.00
N ALA A 78 -21.31 14.68 3.48
CA ALA A 78 -21.09 13.24 3.49
C ALA A 78 -21.12 12.67 2.06
N GLN A 79 -22.03 13.17 1.23
CA GLN A 79 -22.12 12.78 -0.19
C GLN A 79 -20.89 13.23 -0.96
N TYR A 80 -20.46 14.47 -0.77
CA TYR A 80 -19.23 15.00 -1.38
C TYR A 80 -17.99 14.16 -0.98
N ARG A 81 -17.82 13.92 0.33
CA ARG A 81 -16.67 13.16 0.83
C ARG A 81 -16.68 11.70 0.40
N MET A 82 -17.83 11.08 0.30
CA MET A 82 -17.94 9.72 -0.24
C MET A 82 -17.54 9.66 -1.72
N GLY A 83 -17.98 10.63 -2.53
CA GLY A 83 -17.59 10.71 -3.94
C GLY A 83 -16.09 10.95 -4.12
N GLU A 84 -15.51 11.86 -3.33
CA GLU A 84 -14.07 12.13 -3.32
C GLU A 84 -13.27 10.89 -2.94
N ALA A 85 -13.63 10.23 -1.85
CA ALA A 85 -12.97 9.02 -1.36
C ALA A 85 -13.02 7.87 -2.37
N GLU A 86 -14.19 7.65 -2.99
CA GLU A 86 -14.36 6.62 -4.02
C GLU A 86 -13.50 6.90 -5.26
N ALA A 87 -13.41 8.16 -5.71
CA ALA A 87 -12.57 8.55 -6.82
C ALA A 87 -11.08 8.32 -6.53
N MET A 88 -10.61 8.72 -5.34
CA MET A 88 -9.24 8.47 -4.89
C MET A 88 -8.93 6.97 -4.84
N TYR A 89 -9.79 6.17 -4.24
CA TYR A 89 -9.61 4.73 -4.16
C TYR A 89 -9.52 4.08 -5.55
N ARG A 90 -10.44 4.42 -6.46
CA ARG A 90 -10.47 3.83 -7.80
C ARG A 90 -9.25 4.20 -8.63
N SER A 91 -8.80 5.45 -8.58
CA SER A 91 -7.61 5.89 -9.32
C SER A 91 -6.36 5.16 -8.82
N CYS A 92 -6.18 5.05 -7.50
CA CYS A 92 -5.08 4.30 -6.92
C CYS A 92 -5.09 2.83 -7.33
N ARG A 93 -6.26 2.20 -7.26
CA ARG A 93 -6.42 0.80 -7.63
C ARG A 93 -6.11 0.57 -9.11
N SER A 94 -6.66 1.40 -10.00
CA SER A 94 -6.44 1.24 -11.44
C SER A 94 -4.98 1.38 -11.81
N TRP A 95 -4.31 2.41 -11.30
CA TRP A 95 -2.90 2.63 -11.60
C TRP A 95 -2.00 1.52 -11.03
N LEU A 96 -2.26 1.07 -9.79
CA LEU A 96 -1.50 -0.04 -9.22
C LEU A 96 -1.68 -1.33 -10.04
N MET A 97 -2.89 -1.66 -10.47
CA MET A 97 -3.15 -2.85 -11.29
C MET A 97 -2.46 -2.75 -12.65
N GLU A 98 -2.61 -1.62 -13.34
CA GLU A 98 -1.97 -1.36 -14.64
C GLU A 98 -0.45 -1.57 -14.59
N THR A 99 0.21 -0.98 -13.59
CA THR A 99 1.68 -1.09 -13.47
C THR A 99 2.13 -2.50 -13.07
N MET A 100 1.34 -3.20 -12.27
CA MET A 100 1.66 -4.58 -11.89
C MET A 100 1.41 -5.58 -13.02
N GLU A 101 0.39 -5.33 -13.85
CA GLU A 101 0.16 -6.09 -15.09
C GLU A 101 1.33 -5.92 -16.05
N ALA A 102 1.83 -4.70 -16.24
CA ALA A 102 3.02 -4.45 -17.07
C ALA A 102 4.26 -5.19 -16.55
N VAL A 103 4.48 -5.24 -15.24
CA VAL A 103 5.57 -6.02 -14.62
C VAL A 103 5.39 -7.53 -14.90
N GLU A 104 4.18 -8.03 -14.76
CA GLU A 104 3.89 -9.45 -14.97
C GLU A 104 4.05 -9.84 -16.44
N ASP A 105 3.64 -8.99 -17.37
CA ASP A 105 3.74 -9.24 -18.81
C ASP A 105 5.20 -9.35 -19.25
N GLU A 106 6.08 -8.42 -18.85
CA GLU A 106 7.51 -8.51 -19.14
C GLU A 106 8.15 -9.82 -18.62
N LEU A 107 7.77 -10.22 -17.41
CA LEU A 107 8.26 -11.47 -16.82
C LEU A 107 7.72 -12.73 -17.50
N ARG A 108 6.48 -12.69 -18.01
CA ARG A 108 5.87 -13.79 -18.78
C ARG A 108 6.46 -13.91 -20.17
N GLU A 109 6.86 -12.79 -20.78
CA GLU A 109 7.55 -12.75 -22.07
C GLU A 109 8.99 -13.27 -22.01
N GLY A 110 9.47 -13.62 -20.81
CA GLY A 110 10.75 -14.29 -20.60
C GLY A 110 11.86 -13.40 -20.06
N ALA A 111 11.55 -12.17 -19.64
CA ALA A 111 12.54 -11.35 -18.96
C ALA A 111 12.95 -11.97 -17.61
N ASP A 112 14.24 -11.94 -17.30
CA ASP A 112 14.74 -12.39 -15.99
C ASP A 112 14.32 -11.43 -14.86
N LEU A 113 14.28 -10.13 -15.17
CA LEU A 113 13.82 -9.06 -14.29
C LEU A 113 12.97 -8.06 -15.12
N PRO A 114 12.00 -7.38 -14.49
CA PRO A 114 11.30 -6.29 -15.16
C PRO A 114 12.24 -5.15 -15.49
N GLY A 115 11.96 -4.42 -16.56
CA GLY A 115 12.71 -3.24 -16.97
C GLY A 115 12.78 -2.19 -15.87
N ALA A 116 13.84 -1.37 -15.88
CA ALA A 116 14.05 -0.33 -14.87
C ALA A 116 12.87 0.66 -14.80
N LYS A 117 12.36 1.09 -15.97
CA LYS A 117 11.23 2.01 -16.04
C LYS A 117 9.96 1.37 -15.48
N THR A 118 9.63 0.16 -15.88
CA THR A 118 8.45 -0.60 -15.42
C THR A 118 8.49 -0.81 -13.91
N THR A 119 9.68 -1.16 -13.38
CA THR A 119 9.90 -1.29 -11.93
C THR A 119 9.69 0.03 -11.20
N GLN A 120 10.17 1.15 -11.74
CA GLN A 120 10.01 2.48 -11.15
C GLN A 120 8.55 2.92 -11.14
N ASP A 121 7.84 2.76 -12.25
CA ASP A 121 6.43 3.11 -12.37
C ASP A 121 5.58 2.28 -11.39
N ALA A 122 5.83 0.98 -11.28
CA ALA A 122 5.15 0.11 -10.32
C ALA A 122 5.46 0.49 -8.85
N ARG A 123 6.72 0.85 -8.55
CA ARG A 123 7.08 1.33 -7.20
C ARG A 123 6.39 2.65 -6.87
N LEU A 124 6.34 3.59 -7.82
CA LEU A 124 5.65 4.86 -7.63
C LEU A 124 4.15 4.65 -7.38
N ALA A 125 3.51 3.77 -8.14
CA ALA A 125 2.12 3.38 -7.94
C ALA A 125 1.89 2.75 -6.55
N CYS A 126 2.80 1.91 -6.07
CA CYS A 126 2.74 1.31 -4.73
C CYS A 126 2.79 2.37 -3.62
N VAL A 127 3.74 3.30 -3.71
CA VAL A 127 3.88 4.40 -2.74
C VAL A 127 2.63 5.27 -2.76
N HIS A 128 2.16 5.64 -3.95
CA HIS A 128 0.97 6.46 -4.13
C HIS A 128 -0.28 5.78 -3.57
N ALA A 129 -0.55 4.54 -3.96
CA ALA A 129 -1.71 3.80 -3.50
C ALA A 129 -1.76 3.69 -1.97
N SER A 130 -0.63 3.40 -1.31
CA SER A 130 -0.58 3.27 0.15
C SER A 130 -0.87 4.60 0.86
N ASN A 131 -0.32 5.70 0.38
CA ASN A 131 -0.47 7.01 1.00
C ASN A 131 -1.85 7.63 0.71
N GLU A 132 -2.37 7.49 -0.50
CA GLU A 132 -3.72 7.99 -0.83
C GLU A 132 -4.82 7.15 -0.17
N CYS A 133 -4.66 5.83 -0.06
CA CYS A 133 -5.60 4.99 0.69
C CYS A 133 -5.66 5.36 2.17
N MET A 134 -4.55 5.76 2.78
CA MET A 134 -4.55 6.32 4.14
C MET A 134 -5.41 7.59 4.20
N LYS A 135 -5.25 8.52 3.25
CA LYS A 135 -6.06 9.75 3.18
C LYS A 135 -7.55 9.47 2.96
N VAL A 136 -7.89 8.45 2.16
CA VAL A 136 -9.28 7.97 1.99
C VAL A 136 -9.88 7.59 3.34
N VAL A 137 -9.15 6.83 4.14
CA VAL A 137 -9.62 6.41 5.47
C VAL A 137 -9.76 7.60 6.43
N ASP A 138 -8.79 8.52 6.45
CA ASP A 138 -8.84 9.76 7.24
C ASP A 138 -10.07 10.58 6.90
N LEU A 139 -10.35 10.75 5.60
CA LEU A 139 -11.48 11.52 5.09
C LEU A 139 -12.81 10.95 5.58
N LEU A 140 -13.00 9.64 5.46
CA LEU A 140 -14.22 8.95 5.85
C LEU A 140 -14.38 8.89 7.37
N HIS A 141 -13.29 8.63 8.09
CA HIS A 141 -13.27 8.63 9.55
C HIS A 141 -13.68 10.00 10.11
N ASN A 142 -13.08 11.08 9.61
CA ASN A 142 -13.41 12.44 10.01
C ASN A 142 -14.88 12.78 9.69
N THR A 143 -15.38 12.35 8.55
CA THR A 143 -16.77 12.59 8.14
C THR A 143 -17.78 11.81 9.01
N ALA A 144 -17.42 10.62 9.46
CA ALA A 144 -18.22 9.84 10.41
C ALA A 144 -18.33 10.52 11.80
N GLY A 145 -17.41 11.43 12.13
CA GLY A 145 -17.36 12.15 13.40
C GLY A 145 -17.18 11.20 14.58
N THR A 146 -17.76 11.54 15.73
CA THR A 146 -17.60 10.77 16.99
C THR A 146 -17.96 9.28 16.88
N THR A 147 -18.78 8.90 15.91
CA THR A 147 -19.11 7.49 15.66
C THR A 147 -17.89 6.73 15.13
N GLY A 148 -17.08 7.37 14.29
CA GLY A 148 -15.84 6.77 13.77
C GLY A 148 -14.80 6.48 14.86
N MET A 149 -14.77 7.29 15.93
CA MET A 149 -13.78 7.20 17.01
C MET A 149 -14.07 6.10 18.05
N ARG A 150 -15.24 5.48 18.01
CA ARG A 150 -15.61 4.48 19.01
C ARG A 150 -14.90 3.16 18.75
N MET A 151 -14.36 2.51 19.79
CA MET A 151 -13.60 1.25 19.67
C MET A 151 -14.37 0.12 18.98
N TYR A 152 -15.68 0.12 19.02
CA TYR A 152 -16.50 -0.85 18.29
C TYR A 152 -16.77 -0.43 16.83
N SER A 153 -16.38 0.77 16.42
CA SER A 153 -16.54 1.23 15.04
C SER A 153 -15.51 0.56 14.14
N PRO A 154 -15.92 -0.04 13.01
CA PRO A 154 -14.97 -0.57 12.04
C PRO A 154 -13.99 0.51 11.52
N LEU A 155 -14.39 1.78 11.47
CA LEU A 155 -13.55 2.88 10.99
C LEU A 155 -12.39 3.20 11.93
N GLU A 156 -12.55 3.02 13.24
CA GLU A 156 -11.46 3.25 14.21
C GLU A 156 -10.28 2.31 13.94
N ARG A 157 -10.56 1.03 13.78
CA ARG A 157 -9.52 0.05 13.45
C ARG A 157 -8.88 0.32 12.10
N LYS A 158 -9.69 0.63 11.08
CA LYS A 158 -9.21 0.93 9.73
C LYS A 158 -8.33 2.16 9.69
N LEU A 159 -8.59 3.16 10.53
CA LEU A 159 -7.71 4.32 10.68
C LEU A 159 -6.30 3.89 11.11
N ARG A 160 -6.19 3.11 12.16
CA ARG A 160 -4.89 2.62 12.66
C ARG A 160 -4.19 1.71 11.65
N ASP A 161 -4.93 0.80 11.03
CA ASP A 161 -4.40 -0.15 10.04
C ASP A 161 -3.87 0.59 8.80
N ALA A 162 -4.57 1.64 8.32
CA ALA A 162 -4.15 2.45 7.18
C ALA A 162 -2.85 3.22 7.47
N HIS A 163 -2.77 3.87 8.63
CA HIS A 163 -1.56 4.58 9.04
C HIS A 163 -0.37 3.62 9.24
N ALA A 164 -0.60 2.45 9.83
CA ALA A 164 0.44 1.43 9.97
C ALA A 164 0.93 0.92 8.61
N ALA A 165 0.03 0.69 7.65
CA ALA A 165 0.40 0.24 6.31
C ALA A 165 1.23 1.30 5.55
N ALA A 166 0.83 2.58 5.61
CA ALA A 166 1.49 3.67 4.89
C ALA A 166 2.87 4.05 5.46
N THR A 167 3.17 3.69 6.71
CA THR A 167 4.48 3.95 7.33
C THR A 167 5.51 2.85 7.06
N HIS A 168 5.13 1.78 6.38
CA HIS A 168 6.06 0.70 6.09
C HIS A 168 7.15 1.15 5.11
N ARG A 169 8.45 0.80 5.39
CA ARG A 169 9.64 1.24 4.64
C ARG A 169 9.49 1.21 3.12
N TRP A 170 8.83 0.19 2.55
CA TRP A 170 8.72 -0.01 1.10
C TRP A 170 7.62 0.81 0.41
N VAL A 171 6.81 1.53 1.18
CA VAL A 171 5.70 2.36 0.67
C VAL A 171 5.60 3.72 1.38
N ALA A 172 6.50 4.01 2.29
CA ALA A 172 6.49 5.22 3.08
C ALA A 172 6.69 6.47 2.21
N HIS A 173 6.08 7.57 2.65
CA HIS A 173 6.07 8.86 1.95
C HIS A 173 7.46 9.37 1.49
N PRO A 174 8.57 9.20 2.25
CA PRO A 174 9.90 9.63 1.80
C PRO A 174 10.35 9.03 0.46
N LEU A 175 9.84 7.85 0.08
CA LEU A 175 10.18 7.23 -1.21
C LEU A 175 9.76 8.06 -2.44
N TYR A 176 8.84 9.01 -2.29
CA TYR A 176 8.54 9.96 -3.36
C TYR A 176 9.75 10.81 -3.75
N GLN A 177 10.63 11.14 -2.78
CA GLN A 177 11.86 11.87 -3.06
C GLN A 177 12.78 11.07 -3.98
N ASP A 178 12.98 9.79 -3.68
CA ASP A 178 13.90 8.93 -4.44
C ASP A 178 13.38 8.69 -5.86
N LEU A 179 12.08 8.36 -5.97
CA LEU A 179 11.43 8.17 -7.27
C LEU A 179 11.37 9.48 -8.07
N GLY A 180 11.11 10.60 -7.41
CA GLY A 180 11.13 11.93 -8.03
C GLY A 180 12.52 12.32 -8.51
N SER A 181 13.57 11.97 -7.77
CA SER A 181 14.96 12.19 -8.18
C SER A 181 15.29 11.46 -9.49
N ILE A 182 14.86 10.21 -9.62
CA ILE A 182 15.04 9.43 -10.84
C ILE A 182 14.27 10.07 -12.02
N LEU A 183 13.03 10.52 -11.80
CA LEU A 183 12.23 11.20 -12.82
C LEU A 183 12.87 12.52 -13.30
N LEU A 184 13.70 13.14 -12.47
CA LEU A 184 14.50 14.32 -12.82
C LEU A 184 15.84 13.98 -13.51
N GLY A 185 16.10 12.68 -13.76
CA GLY A 185 17.29 12.20 -14.47
C GLY A 185 18.52 11.96 -13.58
N ASN A 186 18.36 11.93 -12.26
CA ASN A 186 19.45 11.60 -11.36
C ASN A 186 19.61 10.07 -11.23
N GLU A 187 20.83 9.63 -10.88
CA GLU A 187 21.10 8.23 -10.57
C GLU A 187 20.30 7.80 -9.30
N PRO A 188 19.76 6.58 -9.30
CA PRO A 188 19.08 6.04 -8.11
C PRO A 188 20.03 5.96 -6.92
N ASP A 189 19.56 6.35 -5.73
CA ASP A 189 20.29 6.08 -4.50
C ASP A 189 20.45 4.55 -4.31
N PRO A 190 21.66 4.01 -4.14
CA PRO A 190 21.88 2.57 -3.96
C PRO A 190 21.10 1.94 -2.81
N GLU A 191 20.84 2.69 -1.73
CA GLU A 191 20.03 2.20 -0.60
C GLU A 191 18.56 1.99 -1.00
N PHE A 192 18.04 2.77 -1.94
CA PHE A 192 16.64 2.76 -2.35
C PHE A 192 16.41 2.14 -3.72
N ALA A 193 17.43 2.04 -4.54
CA ALA A 193 17.33 1.49 -5.89
C ALA A 193 16.83 0.04 -5.93
N GLY A 194 16.85 -0.66 -4.78
CA GLY A 194 16.45 -2.07 -4.74
C GLY A 194 17.27 -2.92 -5.71
N GLY A 195 18.40 -2.40 -6.10
CA GLY A 195 19.38 -3.17 -6.87
C GLY A 195 19.83 -4.37 -6.06
N ASN A 196 20.25 -5.42 -6.71
CA ASN A 196 20.88 -6.63 -6.15
C ASN A 196 22.17 -6.32 -5.36
N GLY A 197 22.30 -5.13 -4.80
CA GLY A 197 23.39 -4.72 -3.94
C GLY A 197 23.18 -5.32 -2.56
N SER A 198 23.90 -6.37 -2.26
CA SER A 198 24.19 -6.77 -0.88
C SER A 198 24.52 -5.52 -0.08
N PRO A 199 24.02 -5.36 1.16
CA PRO A 199 24.60 -4.40 2.08
C PRO A 199 26.08 -4.80 2.20
N THR A 200 26.95 -3.95 1.66
CA THR A 200 28.37 -4.10 1.95
C THR A 200 28.51 -4.05 3.46
N ALA A 201 28.80 -5.19 4.04
CA ALA A 201 29.16 -5.32 5.44
C ALA A 201 30.25 -4.29 5.74
N LYS A 202 29.96 -3.35 6.59
CA LYS A 202 30.94 -2.59 7.38
C LYS A 202 30.93 -3.13 8.79
#